data_a31a1f45ea289f2d694a1eb52bf03939
#
_entry.id   a31a1f45ea289f2d694a1eb52bf03939
#
_cell.length_a   1.000
_cell.length_b   1.000
_cell.length_c   1.000
_cell.angle_alpha   90.00
_cell.angle_beta   90.00
_cell.angle_gamma   90.00
#
_symmetry.space_group_name_H-M   'P 1'
#
loop_
_entity.id
_entity.type
_entity.pdbx_description
1 polymer ?
#
loop_
_entity_poly.entity_id
_entity_poly.type
_entity_poly.pdbx_seq_one_letter_code
_entity_poly.pdbx_strand_id
1 'polypeptide(L)'
;MRYLNKIVFLNSAHIPYAEVKLDGNVHFIGTQGVGKSTLLRALLFFYNADKLKLGIPKEKKSFDAFYFPYSNSYIIYEVMRENGAYCVVAAKSQGRVAFRFIDASFERDWFINEHNEVYPEWGRIRERIGGKRQITSQITVYEMYRDIIFGNNRKQDMTPYRKFAIVESAKYQNIPRTIQNVFLNSKLDADFIKDTIIRSMTDEEVFVDLSFYRSQIKEFEQEYNDVMLWFTKNKNGEIPVRKIADKVINSYRDLIYSHKQIDEERAELNYAEKQALQEIPHIREKINKTEVERERSIRLIDELREKYNKERDTLVSGKGGIETLLKQVHEKRLHYEQINIE
;
A
#
# COMPACT_ATOMS: atom_id res chain seq x y z
N MET A 1 15.58 -4.17 23.98
CA MET A 1 15.55 -4.63 22.56
C MET A 1 14.19 -5.21 22.25
N ARG A 2 13.62 -4.91 21.05
CA ARG A 2 12.30 -5.40 20.66
C ARG A 2 12.46 -6.44 19.54
N TYR A 3 11.76 -7.57 19.67
CA TYR A 3 11.86 -8.66 18.68
C TYR A 3 10.59 -9.51 18.64
N LEU A 4 10.36 -10.18 17.52
CA LEU A 4 9.27 -11.12 17.35
C LEU A 4 9.62 -12.42 18.10
N ASN A 5 8.87 -12.71 19.15
CA ASN A 5 9.12 -13.83 20.06
C ASN A 5 8.42 -15.11 19.61
N LYS A 6 7.21 -14.97 19.11
CA LYS A 6 6.35 -16.13 18.81
C LYS A 6 5.37 -15.82 17.68
N ILE A 7 5.06 -16.81 16.88
CA ILE A 7 3.92 -16.79 15.95
C ILE A 7 2.96 -17.93 16.32
N VAL A 8 1.67 -17.62 16.31
CA VAL A 8 0.61 -18.58 16.60
C VAL A 8 -0.36 -18.62 15.44
N PHE A 9 -0.68 -19.82 15.00
CA PHE A 9 -1.67 -20.09 13.97
C PHE A 9 -2.91 -20.71 14.63
N LEU A 10 -4.08 -20.14 14.34
CA LEU A 10 -5.37 -20.64 14.78
C LEU A 10 -6.28 -20.79 13.57
N ASN A 11 -6.72 -22.00 13.27
CA ASN A 11 -7.50 -22.33 12.07
C ASN A 11 -6.93 -21.69 10.80
N SER A 12 -5.59 -21.62 10.69
CA SER A 12 -4.86 -20.90 9.65
C SER A 12 -3.97 -21.85 8.87
N ALA A 13 -3.88 -21.70 7.55
CA ALA A 13 -3.04 -22.51 6.65
C ALA A 13 -3.28 -24.05 6.83
N HIS A 14 -4.52 -24.45 7.07
CA HIS A 14 -4.91 -25.83 7.40
C HIS A 14 -4.37 -26.37 8.75
N ILE A 15 -3.89 -25.47 9.61
CA ILE A 15 -3.39 -25.80 10.94
C ILE A 15 -4.47 -25.38 11.95
N PRO A 16 -5.05 -26.32 12.73
CA PRO A 16 -6.00 -25.96 13.77
C PRO A 16 -5.37 -25.09 14.85
N TYR A 17 -4.19 -25.50 15.32
CA TYR A 17 -3.41 -24.80 16.32
C TYR A 17 -1.92 -25.10 16.18
N ALA A 18 -1.09 -24.06 16.16
CA ALA A 18 0.36 -24.22 16.30
C ALA A 18 0.97 -22.96 16.90
N GLU A 19 1.92 -23.14 17.80
CA GLU A 19 2.79 -22.09 18.29
C GLU A 19 4.23 -22.37 17.84
N VAL A 20 4.88 -21.36 17.28
CA VAL A 20 6.29 -21.43 16.90
C VAL A 20 7.04 -20.32 17.63
N LYS A 21 7.96 -20.72 18.50
CA LYS A 21 8.88 -19.78 19.18
C LYS A 21 9.93 -19.31 18.19
N LEU A 22 10.24 -18.02 18.25
CA LEU A 22 11.19 -17.33 17.38
C LEU A 22 12.27 -16.61 18.19
N ASP A 23 12.47 -17.08 19.41
CA ASP A 23 13.48 -16.53 20.31
C ASP A 23 14.89 -17.00 19.92
N GLY A 24 15.78 -16.05 19.71
CA GLY A 24 17.16 -16.30 19.28
C GLY A 24 17.29 -16.76 17.81
N ASN A 25 18.27 -17.62 17.54
CA ASN A 25 18.51 -18.19 16.22
C ASN A 25 17.66 -19.44 16.01
N VAL A 26 16.71 -19.37 15.08
CA VAL A 26 15.76 -20.45 14.80
C VAL A 26 16.06 -21.07 13.44
N HIS A 27 16.27 -22.39 13.40
CA HIS A 27 16.47 -23.15 12.19
C HIS A 27 15.25 -24.03 11.88
N PHE A 28 14.61 -23.80 10.72
CA PHE A 28 13.50 -24.63 10.25
C PHE A 28 14.02 -25.78 9.39
N ILE A 29 14.09 -26.96 9.98
CA ILE A 29 14.57 -28.18 9.33
C ILE A 29 13.36 -29.08 9.04
N GLY A 30 13.36 -29.71 7.89
CA GLY A 30 12.31 -30.66 7.49
C GLY A 30 12.31 -30.94 6.00
N THR A 31 11.58 -31.99 5.60
CA THR A 31 11.41 -32.40 4.20
C THR A 31 10.61 -31.37 3.40
N GLN A 32 10.54 -31.55 2.09
CA GLN A 32 9.69 -30.72 1.23
C GLN A 32 8.21 -30.88 1.62
N GLY A 33 7.44 -29.80 1.66
CA GLY A 33 5.99 -29.84 1.95
C GLY A 33 5.61 -29.65 3.41
N VAL A 34 6.53 -29.71 4.39
CA VAL A 34 6.21 -29.61 5.83
C VAL A 34 5.82 -28.19 6.31
N GLY A 35 5.70 -27.23 5.40
CA GLY A 35 5.23 -25.87 5.75
C GLY A 35 6.30 -24.83 6.05
N LYS A 36 7.61 -25.10 5.82
CA LYS A 36 8.68 -24.10 6.04
C LYS A 36 8.43 -22.79 5.32
N SER A 37 8.12 -22.85 4.03
CA SER A 37 7.81 -21.65 3.23
C SER A 37 6.49 -20.98 3.65
N THR A 38 5.55 -21.74 4.19
CA THR A 38 4.30 -21.21 4.75
C THR A 38 4.61 -20.36 5.97
N LEU A 39 5.40 -20.89 6.90
CA LEU A 39 5.82 -20.15 8.08
C LEU A 39 6.62 -18.88 7.70
N LEU A 40 7.61 -19.00 6.81
CA LEU A 40 8.42 -17.85 6.37
C LEU A 40 7.57 -16.75 5.71
N ARG A 41 6.57 -17.12 4.91
CA ARG A 41 5.64 -16.14 4.31
C ARG A 41 4.75 -15.46 5.34
N ALA A 42 4.31 -16.19 6.37
CA ALA A 42 3.56 -15.59 7.47
C ALA A 42 4.43 -14.61 8.26
N LEU A 43 5.71 -14.94 8.52
CA LEU A 43 6.67 -14.04 9.15
C LEU A 43 6.93 -12.80 8.27
N LEU A 44 7.12 -12.99 6.97
CA LEU A 44 7.32 -11.89 6.03
C LEU A 44 6.08 -10.98 5.98
N PHE A 45 4.87 -11.54 6.08
CA PHE A 45 3.64 -10.76 6.15
C PHE A 45 3.57 -9.85 7.38
N PHE A 46 4.06 -10.30 8.51
CA PHE A 46 4.16 -9.48 9.71
C PHE A 46 4.98 -8.20 9.48
N TYR A 47 6.11 -8.31 8.80
CA TYR A 47 6.97 -7.16 8.54
C TYR A 47 6.48 -6.28 7.38
N ASN A 48 6.01 -6.87 6.30
CA ASN A 48 5.67 -6.13 5.09
C ASN A 48 4.21 -5.67 5.04
N ALA A 49 3.31 -6.43 5.65
CA ALA A 49 1.86 -6.29 5.46
C ALA A 49 1.48 -6.12 3.98
N ASP A 50 2.16 -6.82 3.08
CA ASP A 50 1.94 -6.77 1.65
C ASP A 50 1.87 -8.19 1.08
N LYS A 51 0.67 -8.65 0.86
CA LYS A 51 0.40 -10.01 0.37
C LYS A 51 0.88 -10.27 -1.07
N LEU A 52 1.10 -9.22 -1.86
CA LEU A 52 1.62 -9.36 -3.22
C LEU A 52 3.14 -9.61 -3.24
N LYS A 53 3.83 -9.21 -2.17
CA LYS A 53 5.29 -9.33 -2.03
C LYS A 53 5.73 -10.53 -1.20
N LEU A 54 4.89 -11.57 -1.06
CA LEU A 54 5.21 -12.76 -0.27
C LEU A 54 5.80 -13.91 -1.10
N GLY A 55 6.08 -13.70 -2.38
CA GLY A 55 6.60 -14.73 -3.26
C GLY A 55 5.67 -15.94 -3.42
N ILE A 56 4.35 -15.71 -3.40
CA ILE A 56 3.36 -16.77 -3.65
C ILE A 56 3.15 -16.89 -5.17
N PRO A 57 3.41 -18.05 -5.78
CA PRO A 57 3.14 -18.27 -7.19
C PRO A 57 1.67 -18.05 -7.54
N LYS A 58 1.39 -17.52 -8.75
CA LYS A 58 0.02 -17.20 -9.20
C LYS A 58 -0.90 -18.42 -9.28
N GLU A 59 -0.33 -19.60 -9.48
CA GLU A 59 -1.04 -20.88 -9.57
C GLU A 59 -1.52 -21.40 -8.21
N LYS A 60 -1.02 -20.82 -7.11
CA LYS A 60 -1.41 -21.19 -5.74
C LYS A 60 -2.54 -20.31 -5.23
N LYS A 61 -3.24 -20.81 -4.21
CA LYS A 61 -4.24 -20.01 -3.50
C LYS A 61 -3.63 -18.70 -3.02
N SER A 62 -4.40 -17.62 -3.11
CA SER A 62 -4.00 -16.32 -2.57
C SER A 62 -3.67 -16.41 -1.08
N PHE A 63 -2.91 -15.46 -0.57
CA PHE A 63 -2.58 -15.39 0.86
C PHE A 63 -3.83 -15.46 1.73
N ASP A 64 -4.84 -14.65 1.42
CA ASP A 64 -6.08 -14.58 2.20
C ASP A 64 -6.87 -15.89 2.17
N ALA A 65 -6.89 -16.58 1.02
CA ALA A 65 -7.63 -17.83 0.89
C ALA A 65 -6.92 -19.01 1.55
N PHE A 66 -5.60 -18.95 1.68
CA PHE A 66 -4.81 -20.02 2.28
C PHE A 66 -4.66 -19.86 3.80
N TYR A 67 -4.30 -18.64 4.24
CA TYR A 67 -4.03 -18.40 5.67
C TYR A 67 -5.28 -18.06 6.47
N PHE A 68 -6.33 -17.57 5.84
CA PHE A 68 -7.58 -17.21 6.49
C PHE A 68 -8.78 -17.87 5.80
N PRO A 69 -8.81 -19.22 5.77
CA PRO A 69 -9.90 -19.97 5.12
C PRO A 69 -11.24 -19.80 5.82
N TYR A 70 -11.24 -19.53 7.13
CA TYR A 70 -12.44 -19.40 7.95
C TYR A 70 -12.56 -18.00 8.56
N SER A 71 -13.74 -17.62 9.01
CA SER A 71 -13.99 -16.35 9.72
C SER A 71 -13.25 -16.27 11.06
N ASN A 72 -12.99 -17.42 11.69
CA ASN A 72 -12.23 -17.57 12.92
C ASN A 72 -10.78 -18.04 12.68
N SER A 73 -10.21 -17.72 11.53
CA SER A 73 -8.79 -17.92 11.28
C SER A 73 -8.00 -16.72 11.80
N TYR A 74 -6.98 -17.00 12.60
CA TYR A 74 -6.09 -15.97 13.15
C TYR A 74 -4.62 -16.34 12.95
N ILE A 75 -3.81 -15.33 12.70
CA ILE A 75 -2.35 -15.39 12.89
C ILE A 75 -2.01 -14.36 13.95
N ILE A 76 -1.34 -14.80 15.02
CA ILE A 76 -0.99 -13.94 16.13
C ILE A 76 0.52 -13.88 16.23
N TYR A 77 1.04 -12.68 16.30
CA TYR A 77 2.46 -12.39 16.45
C TYR A 77 2.69 -11.79 17.82
N GLU A 78 3.45 -12.47 18.65
CA GLU A 78 3.86 -11.94 19.95
C GLU A 78 5.22 -11.27 19.83
N VAL A 79 5.28 -10.01 20.22
CA VAL A 79 6.50 -9.19 20.18
C VAL A 79 6.92 -8.87 21.59
N MET A 80 8.17 -9.19 21.92
CA MET A 80 8.81 -8.78 23.18
C MET A 80 9.29 -7.34 23.08
N ARG A 81 9.18 -6.63 24.19
CA ARG A 81 9.73 -5.28 24.40
C ARG A 81 10.28 -5.20 25.83
N GLU A 82 10.96 -4.12 26.14
CA GLU A 82 11.58 -3.93 27.45
C GLU A 82 10.61 -4.07 28.64
N ASN A 83 9.37 -3.60 28.46
CA ASN A 83 8.35 -3.58 29.49
C ASN A 83 7.25 -4.63 29.24
N GLY A 84 7.60 -5.85 28.86
CA GLY A 84 6.65 -6.93 28.61
C GLY A 84 6.43 -7.23 27.13
N ALA A 85 5.35 -7.91 26.80
CA ALA A 85 5.01 -8.28 25.43
C ALA A 85 3.71 -7.62 24.96
N TYR A 86 3.53 -7.59 23.64
CA TYR A 86 2.24 -7.28 23.01
C TYR A 86 1.98 -8.25 21.87
N CYS A 87 0.73 -8.41 21.51
CA CYS A 87 0.32 -9.24 20.40
C CYS A 87 -0.21 -8.41 19.23
N VAL A 88 0.11 -8.84 18.02
CA VAL A 88 -0.50 -8.38 16.78
C VAL A 88 -1.36 -9.53 16.26
N VAL A 89 -2.66 -9.30 16.16
CA VAL A 89 -3.63 -10.29 15.68
C VAL A 89 -4.03 -9.91 14.25
N ALA A 90 -3.66 -10.77 13.30
CA ALA A 90 -4.14 -10.70 11.93
C ALA A 90 -5.36 -11.61 11.78
N ALA A 91 -6.44 -11.09 11.24
CA ALA A 91 -7.68 -11.82 10.99
C ALA A 91 -8.39 -11.28 9.75
N LYS A 92 -9.20 -12.10 9.12
CA LYS A 92 -10.02 -11.67 7.99
C LYS A 92 -11.25 -10.91 8.50
N SER A 93 -11.48 -9.71 7.96
CA SER A 93 -12.64 -8.89 8.24
C SER A 93 -13.12 -8.24 6.96
N GLN A 94 -14.41 -8.35 6.64
CA GLN A 94 -15.02 -7.77 5.44
C GLN A 94 -14.24 -8.08 4.13
N GLY A 95 -13.76 -9.32 3.99
CA GLY A 95 -13.04 -9.77 2.81
C GLY A 95 -11.55 -9.38 2.74
N ARG A 96 -11.03 -8.63 3.73
CA ARG A 96 -9.63 -8.20 3.80
C ARG A 96 -8.99 -8.66 5.11
N VAL A 97 -7.68 -8.84 5.10
CA VAL A 97 -6.94 -9.08 6.35
C VAL A 97 -6.75 -7.75 7.07
N ALA A 98 -7.06 -7.75 8.35
CA ALA A 98 -6.93 -6.59 9.21
C ALA A 98 -6.15 -6.96 10.48
N PHE A 99 -5.59 -5.96 11.12
CA PHE A 99 -4.75 -6.12 12.30
C PHE A 99 -5.39 -5.48 13.53
N ARG A 100 -5.12 -6.05 14.70
CA ARG A 100 -5.37 -5.44 16.01
C ARG A 100 -4.16 -5.67 16.90
N PHE A 101 -3.86 -4.70 17.73
CA PHE A 101 -2.80 -4.81 18.72
C PHE A 101 -3.43 -5.02 20.10
N ILE A 102 -2.87 -5.96 20.85
CA ILE A 102 -3.26 -6.27 22.23
C ILE A 102 -2.03 -6.02 23.10
N ASP A 103 -2.16 -5.11 24.07
CA ASP A 103 -1.08 -4.77 24.98
C ASP A 103 -0.93 -5.80 26.10
N ALA A 104 -0.59 -7.01 25.74
CA ALA A 104 -0.32 -8.14 26.64
C ALA A 104 0.35 -9.29 25.89
N SER A 105 0.99 -10.21 26.63
CA SER A 105 1.45 -11.50 26.11
C SER A 105 0.29 -12.35 25.64
N PHE A 106 0.57 -13.25 24.71
CA PHE A 106 -0.44 -14.19 24.21
C PHE A 106 -0.89 -15.16 25.30
N GLU A 107 -2.18 -15.27 25.47
CA GLU A 107 -2.84 -16.29 26.28
C GLU A 107 -3.80 -17.11 25.40
N ARG A 108 -3.61 -18.42 25.40
CA ARG A 108 -4.38 -19.34 24.57
C ARG A 108 -5.88 -19.25 24.85
N ASP A 109 -6.25 -19.12 26.10
CA ASP A 109 -7.64 -19.15 26.59
C ASP A 109 -8.47 -17.95 26.12
N TRP A 110 -7.82 -16.90 25.57
CA TRP A 110 -8.56 -15.80 24.96
C TRP A 110 -9.20 -16.18 23.63
N PHE A 111 -8.55 -17.11 22.91
CA PHE A 111 -8.93 -17.47 21.55
C PHE A 111 -9.59 -18.84 21.46
N ILE A 112 -9.33 -19.71 22.40
CA ILE A 112 -9.73 -21.13 22.37
C ILE A 112 -10.55 -21.46 23.61
N ASN A 113 -11.65 -22.17 23.39
CA ASN A 113 -12.53 -22.67 24.46
C ASN A 113 -11.99 -23.97 25.10
N GLU A 114 -12.66 -24.45 26.13
CA GLU A 114 -12.33 -25.69 26.82
C GLU A 114 -12.41 -26.94 25.94
N HIS A 115 -13.16 -26.89 24.84
CA HIS A 115 -13.27 -27.94 23.84
C HIS A 115 -12.20 -27.87 22.73
N ASN A 116 -11.18 -27.01 22.87
CA ASN A 116 -10.14 -26.75 21.88
C ASN A 116 -10.64 -26.11 20.56
N GLU A 117 -11.79 -25.45 20.59
CA GLU A 117 -12.33 -24.74 19.44
C GLU A 117 -12.01 -23.24 19.51
N VAL A 118 -11.64 -22.67 18.36
CA VAL A 118 -11.39 -21.25 18.24
C VAL A 118 -12.70 -20.48 18.23
N TYR A 119 -12.82 -19.46 19.08
CA TYR A 119 -14.01 -18.62 19.13
C TYR A 119 -14.35 -18.03 17.77
N PRO A 120 -15.63 -18.12 17.33
CA PRO A 120 -16.02 -17.69 15.99
C PRO A 120 -16.05 -16.15 15.87
N GLU A 121 -16.28 -15.44 16.97
CA GLU A 121 -16.50 -14.00 16.97
C GLU A 121 -15.44 -13.24 17.76
N TRP A 122 -14.97 -12.15 17.19
CA TRP A 122 -14.04 -11.24 17.87
C TRP A 122 -14.62 -10.67 19.18
N GLY A 123 -15.92 -10.47 19.27
CA GLY A 123 -16.59 -9.99 20.47
C GLY A 123 -16.28 -10.86 21.70
N ARG A 124 -16.38 -12.17 21.55
CA ARG A 124 -16.06 -13.14 22.60
C ARG A 124 -14.60 -13.09 23.02
N ILE A 125 -13.70 -13.00 22.06
CA ILE A 125 -12.26 -12.86 22.33
C ILE A 125 -12.00 -11.57 23.13
N ARG A 126 -12.61 -10.46 22.75
CA ARG A 126 -12.49 -9.18 23.45
C ARG A 126 -12.99 -9.24 24.89
N GLU A 127 -14.11 -9.90 25.15
CA GLU A 127 -14.67 -10.13 26.49
C GLU A 127 -13.68 -10.94 27.35
N ARG A 128 -13.08 -11.98 26.81
CA ARG A 128 -12.12 -12.83 27.54
C ARG A 128 -10.79 -12.12 27.82
N ILE A 129 -10.32 -11.28 26.94
CA ILE A 129 -9.13 -10.44 27.17
C ILE A 129 -9.38 -9.49 28.36
N GLY A 130 -10.63 -9.07 28.55
CA GLY A 130 -11.06 -8.22 29.68
C GLY A 130 -10.70 -6.76 29.52
N GLY A 131 -11.44 -5.88 30.21
CA GLY A 131 -11.35 -4.42 30.05
C GLY A 131 -10.07 -3.76 30.60
N LYS A 132 -9.22 -4.50 31.34
CA LYS A 132 -7.97 -3.97 31.90
C LYS A 132 -6.81 -3.90 30.87
N ARG A 133 -6.94 -4.61 29.74
CA ARG A 133 -5.91 -4.66 28.70
C ARG A 133 -6.31 -3.80 27.53
N GLN A 134 -5.37 -3.03 27.02
CA GLN A 134 -5.65 -2.14 25.90
C GLN A 134 -5.63 -2.94 24.59
N ILE A 135 -6.76 -2.87 23.87
CA ILE A 135 -6.92 -3.43 22.53
C ILE A 135 -7.17 -2.25 21.59
N THR A 136 -6.44 -2.21 20.47
CA THR A 136 -6.64 -1.17 19.46
C THR A 136 -7.91 -1.42 18.64
N SER A 137 -8.41 -0.37 18.01
CA SER A 137 -9.36 -0.50 16.91
C SER A 137 -8.75 -1.33 15.77
N GLN A 138 -9.61 -1.82 14.90
CA GLN A 138 -9.20 -2.60 13.74
C GLN A 138 -8.47 -1.71 12.73
N ILE A 139 -7.30 -2.16 12.28
CA ILE A 139 -6.48 -1.50 11.27
C ILE A 139 -6.59 -2.29 9.97
N THR A 140 -7.21 -1.71 8.97
CA THR A 140 -7.44 -2.29 7.64
C THR A 140 -6.47 -1.75 6.58
N VAL A 141 -5.85 -0.61 6.86
CA VAL A 141 -4.89 0.06 5.98
C VAL A 141 -3.49 -0.47 6.27
N TYR A 142 -2.91 -1.17 5.32
CA TYR A 142 -1.60 -1.81 5.49
C TYR A 142 -0.45 -0.80 5.65
N GLU A 143 -0.58 0.39 5.08
CA GLU A 143 0.37 1.48 5.29
C GLU A 143 0.38 1.94 6.74
N MET A 144 -0.80 2.17 7.32
CA MET A 144 -0.92 2.52 8.74
C MET A 144 -0.32 1.43 9.65
N TYR A 145 -0.55 0.16 9.33
CA TYR A 145 0.06 -0.94 10.06
C TYR A 145 1.59 -0.89 10.00
N ARG A 146 2.17 -0.69 8.80
CA ARG A 146 3.62 -0.56 8.63
C ARG A 146 4.18 0.64 9.39
N ASP A 147 3.51 1.78 9.34
CA ASP A 147 3.91 2.97 10.07
C ASP A 147 3.96 2.72 11.59
N ILE A 148 3.02 1.93 12.12
CA ILE A 148 3.03 1.52 13.53
C ILE A 148 4.24 0.64 13.82
N ILE A 149 4.44 -0.43 13.05
CA ILE A 149 5.49 -1.44 13.29
C ILE A 149 6.89 -0.82 13.16
N PHE A 150 7.08 0.07 12.19
CA PHE A 150 8.39 0.69 11.93
C PHE A 150 8.59 2.06 12.59
N GLY A 151 7.68 2.47 13.46
CA GLY A 151 7.85 3.68 14.25
C GLY A 151 7.66 4.99 13.47
N ASN A 152 7.09 4.97 12.26
CA ASN A 152 6.72 6.15 11.48
C ASN A 152 5.46 6.84 12.04
N ASN A 153 5.41 7.03 13.35
CA ASN A 153 4.21 7.38 14.09
C ASN A 153 4.32 8.77 14.76
N ARG A 154 4.96 9.72 14.10
CA ARG A 154 5.16 11.09 14.62
C ARG A 154 3.87 11.91 14.65
N LYS A 155 2.87 11.55 13.85
CA LYS A 155 1.57 12.23 13.82
C LYS A 155 0.86 12.08 15.18
N GLN A 156 0.07 13.09 15.55
CA GLN A 156 -0.58 13.15 16.85
C GLN A 156 -1.64 12.04 17.04
N ASP A 157 -2.33 11.68 15.98
CA ASP A 157 -3.30 10.57 15.92
C ASP A 157 -2.68 9.18 16.15
N MET A 158 -1.35 9.04 15.90
CA MET A 158 -0.60 7.80 16.07
C MET A 158 -0.04 7.62 17.48
N THR A 159 -0.22 8.59 18.39
CA THR A 159 0.32 8.54 19.75
C THR A 159 -0.04 7.24 20.51
N PRO A 160 -1.28 6.71 20.46
CA PRO A 160 -1.64 5.47 21.17
C PRO A 160 -0.89 4.23 20.64
N TYR A 161 -0.38 4.29 19.41
CA TYR A 161 0.27 3.17 18.72
C TYR A 161 1.78 3.15 18.88
N ARG A 162 2.42 4.22 19.38
CA ARG A 162 3.88 4.34 19.50
C ARG A 162 4.53 3.22 20.29
N LYS A 163 3.84 2.69 21.28
CA LYS A 163 4.31 1.58 22.11
C LYS A 163 4.43 0.24 21.37
N PHE A 164 3.79 0.10 20.22
CA PHE A 164 3.78 -1.13 19.40
C PHE A 164 4.83 -1.11 18.29
N ALA A 165 5.67 -0.10 18.20
CA ALA A 165 6.76 -0.06 17.24
C ALA A 165 7.83 -1.09 17.62
N ILE A 166 8.36 -1.81 16.64
CA ILE A 166 9.51 -2.70 16.81
C ILE A 166 10.80 -1.91 16.74
N VAL A 167 10.83 -0.87 15.92
CA VAL A 167 11.97 0.01 15.68
C VAL A 167 11.65 1.39 16.20
N GLU A 168 12.56 2.01 16.94
CA GLU A 168 12.30 3.29 17.60
C GLU A 168 12.46 4.52 16.72
N SER A 169 12.84 4.39 15.48
CA SER A 169 13.19 5.56 14.69
C SER A 169 12.97 5.37 13.21
N ALA A 170 12.56 6.46 12.56
CA ALA A 170 12.53 6.66 11.12
C ALA A 170 13.89 6.41 10.41
N LYS A 171 14.95 6.03 11.13
CA LYS A 171 16.28 5.76 10.57
C LYS A 171 16.34 4.53 9.66
N TYR A 172 15.28 3.71 9.62
CA TYR A 172 15.27 2.44 8.89
C TYR A 172 14.06 2.36 7.95
N GLN A 173 13.98 3.28 7.00
CA GLN A 173 12.84 3.34 6.06
C GLN A 173 12.74 2.11 5.14
N ASN A 174 13.86 1.47 4.85
CA ASN A 174 13.94 0.34 3.92
C ASN A 174 13.90 -1.05 4.57
N ILE A 175 13.64 -1.16 5.87
CA ILE A 175 13.59 -2.46 6.57
C ILE A 175 12.65 -3.47 5.91
N PRO A 176 11.40 -3.13 5.53
CA PRO A 176 10.49 -4.10 4.90
C PRO A 176 11.06 -4.71 3.63
N ARG A 177 11.76 -3.91 2.84
CA ARG A 177 12.37 -4.35 1.57
C ARG A 177 13.61 -5.21 1.82
N THR A 178 14.43 -4.82 2.78
CA THR A 178 15.62 -5.60 3.18
C THR A 178 15.20 -6.96 3.70
N ILE A 179 14.21 -7.03 4.59
CA ILE A 179 13.66 -8.30 5.10
C ILE A 179 13.11 -9.15 3.96
N GLN A 180 12.34 -8.56 3.04
CA GLN A 180 11.82 -9.27 1.87
C GLN A 180 12.94 -9.88 1.03
N ASN A 181 13.99 -9.11 0.75
CA ASN A 181 15.13 -9.59 -0.01
C ASN A 181 15.84 -10.76 0.68
N VAL A 182 16.06 -10.66 1.97
CA VAL A 182 16.68 -11.73 2.76
C VAL A 182 15.83 -13.00 2.76
N PHE A 183 14.52 -12.89 2.93
CA PHE A 183 13.62 -14.06 3.02
C PHE A 183 13.33 -14.73 1.67
N LEU A 184 13.34 -13.98 0.58
CA LEU A 184 12.96 -14.50 -0.74
C LEU A 184 14.14 -14.92 -1.61
N ASN A 185 15.33 -14.44 -1.33
CA ASN A 185 16.52 -14.83 -2.10
C ASN A 185 17.11 -16.14 -1.61
N SER A 186 17.27 -17.07 -2.54
CA SER A 186 17.86 -18.38 -2.29
C SER A 186 19.39 -18.37 -2.38
N LYS A 187 20.01 -17.30 -2.91
CA LYS A 187 21.45 -17.15 -3.07
C LYS A 187 21.92 -15.95 -2.29
N LEU A 188 22.76 -16.21 -1.30
CA LEU A 188 23.50 -15.22 -0.52
C LEU A 188 24.90 -15.09 -1.14
N ASP A 189 25.00 -14.37 -2.24
CA ASP A 189 26.30 -13.99 -2.81
C ASP A 189 26.78 -12.64 -2.30
N ALA A 190 28.04 -12.30 -2.57
CA ALA A 190 28.67 -11.08 -2.10
C ALA A 190 27.94 -9.81 -2.65
N ASP A 191 27.45 -9.87 -3.87
CA ASP A 191 26.74 -8.75 -4.50
C ASP A 191 25.38 -8.53 -3.84
N PHE A 192 24.67 -9.60 -3.50
CA PHE A 192 23.43 -9.52 -2.74
C PHE A 192 23.63 -8.90 -1.35
N ILE A 193 24.68 -9.32 -0.63
CA ILE A 193 24.99 -8.77 0.70
C ILE A 193 25.32 -7.28 0.58
N LYS A 194 26.17 -6.91 -0.38
CA LYS A 194 26.54 -5.53 -0.67
C LYS A 194 25.32 -4.67 -0.99
N ASP A 195 24.48 -5.10 -1.91
CA ASP A 195 23.25 -4.42 -2.30
C ASP A 195 22.28 -4.26 -1.13
N THR A 196 22.15 -5.29 -0.31
CA THR A 196 21.28 -5.27 0.87
C THR A 196 21.77 -4.26 1.90
N ILE A 197 23.08 -4.19 2.16
CA ILE A 197 23.69 -3.22 3.07
C ILE A 197 23.50 -1.79 2.53
N ILE A 198 23.85 -1.54 1.27
CA ILE A 198 23.72 -0.23 0.65
C ILE A 198 22.27 0.26 0.73
N ARG A 199 21.29 -0.58 0.38
CA ARG A 199 19.85 -0.25 0.40
C ARG A 199 19.29 -0.07 1.82
N SER A 200 19.91 -0.68 2.83
CA SER A 200 19.52 -0.47 4.24
C SER A 200 20.06 0.84 4.81
N MET A 201 21.15 1.36 4.26
CA MET A 201 21.83 2.57 4.73
C MET A 201 21.39 3.84 3.98
N THR A 202 20.81 3.74 2.80
CA THR A 202 20.34 4.88 2.02
C THR A 202 18.89 5.18 2.32
N ASP A 203 18.63 6.38 2.80
CA ASP A 203 17.28 6.89 3.10
C ASP A 203 16.43 7.14 1.84
N GLU A 204 17.05 7.22 0.68
CA GLU A 204 16.40 7.37 -0.62
C GLU A 204 16.81 6.24 -1.56
N GLU A 205 15.83 5.65 -2.22
CA GLU A 205 16.09 4.88 -3.43
C GLU A 205 16.60 5.87 -4.48
N VAL A 206 17.90 6.06 -4.56
CA VAL A 206 18.48 6.65 -5.75
C VAL A 206 18.33 5.60 -6.86
N PHE A 207 17.15 5.53 -7.43
CA PHE A 207 16.99 4.92 -8.74
C PHE A 207 17.77 5.81 -9.71
N VAL A 208 19.01 5.45 -9.95
CA VAL A 208 19.69 5.94 -11.13
C VAL A 208 19.00 5.20 -12.29
N ASP A 209 17.95 5.80 -12.81
CA ASP A 209 17.34 5.33 -14.04
C ASP A 209 18.32 5.58 -15.17
N LEU A 210 19.10 4.55 -15.48
CA LEU A 210 20.03 4.55 -16.59
C LEU A 210 19.33 4.31 -17.94
N SER A 211 18.01 4.16 -17.95
CA SER A 211 17.26 3.92 -19.19
C SER A 211 17.38 5.10 -20.14
N PHE A 212 17.36 6.32 -19.61
CA PHE A 212 17.60 7.53 -20.39
C PHE A 212 19.02 7.56 -20.98
N TYR A 213 20.04 7.28 -20.20
CA TYR A 213 21.43 7.21 -20.70
C TYR A 213 21.63 6.06 -21.68
N ARG A 214 20.96 4.94 -21.47
CA ARG A 214 21.00 3.79 -22.35
C ARG A 214 20.33 4.07 -23.70
N SER A 215 19.23 4.81 -23.72
CA SER A 215 18.60 5.27 -24.96
C SER A 215 19.48 6.29 -25.68
N GLN A 216 20.06 7.25 -24.96
CA GLN A 216 20.99 8.22 -25.54
C GLN A 216 22.25 7.57 -26.13
N ILE A 217 22.83 6.58 -25.45
CA ILE A 217 23.98 5.83 -25.98
C ILE A 217 23.59 5.09 -27.24
N LYS A 218 22.40 4.46 -27.28
CA LYS A 218 21.91 3.79 -28.49
C LYS A 218 21.66 4.77 -29.66
N GLU A 219 21.09 5.93 -29.36
CA GLU A 219 20.92 6.99 -30.37
C GLU A 219 22.29 7.46 -30.89
N PHE A 220 23.24 7.69 -29.99
CA PHE A 220 24.60 8.06 -30.35
C PHE A 220 25.32 6.95 -31.15
N GLU A 221 25.13 5.68 -30.81
CA GLU A 221 25.66 4.56 -31.58
C GLU A 221 25.03 4.49 -32.99
N GLN A 222 23.74 4.78 -33.12
CA GLN A 222 23.09 4.87 -34.42
C GLN A 222 23.63 6.04 -35.25
N GLU A 223 23.73 7.22 -34.66
CA GLU A 223 24.33 8.40 -35.32
C GLU A 223 25.76 8.14 -35.74
N TYR A 224 26.57 7.52 -34.87
CA TYR A 224 27.95 7.15 -35.19
C TYR A 224 28.01 6.17 -36.36
N ASN A 225 27.17 5.15 -36.34
CA ASN A 225 27.11 4.14 -37.46
C ASN A 225 26.64 4.81 -38.76
N ASP A 226 25.68 5.73 -38.69
CA ASP A 226 25.22 6.47 -39.88
C ASP A 226 26.36 7.38 -40.43
N VAL A 227 27.14 8.01 -39.58
CA VAL A 227 28.32 8.81 -39.98
C VAL A 227 29.41 7.90 -40.58
N MET A 228 29.64 6.71 -40.00
CA MET A 228 30.58 5.71 -40.54
C MET A 228 30.17 5.21 -41.90
N LEU A 229 28.86 5.11 -42.16
CA LEU A 229 28.35 4.75 -43.50
C LEU A 229 28.73 5.84 -44.54
N TRP A 230 28.97 7.08 -44.14
CA TRP A 230 29.43 8.13 -45.08
C TRP A 230 30.81 7.89 -45.63
N PHE A 231 31.65 7.15 -44.90
CA PHE A 231 33.02 6.79 -45.33
C PHE A 231 33.10 5.41 -45.96
N THR A 232 31.97 4.65 -45.97
CA THR A 232 31.93 3.33 -46.52
C THR A 232 31.88 3.41 -48.05
N LYS A 233 32.89 2.84 -48.70
CA LYS A 233 32.94 2.72 -50.17
C LYS A 233 31.98 1.63 -50.64
N ASN A 234 31.26 1.90 -51.71
CA ASN A 234 30.48 0.91 -52.41
C ASN A 234 31.38 -0.11 -53.16
N LYS A 235 30.81 -1.14 -53.75
CA LYS A 235 31.54 -2.15 -54.53
C LYS A 235 32.34 -1.56 -55.65
N ASN A 236 32.05 -0.34 -56.11
CA ASN A 236 32.73 0.37 -57.18
C ASN A 236 33.77 1.37 -56.61
N GLY A 237 34.02 1.39 -55.32
CA GLY A 237 34.98 2.28 -54.67
C GLY A 237 34.50 3.71 -54.44
N GLU A 238 33.24 4.04 -54.75
CA GLU A 238 32.67 5.37 -54.60
C GLU A 238 32.01 5.53 -53.22
N ILE A 239 32.14 6.71 -52.66
CA ILE A 239 31.49 7.06 -51.38
C ILE A 239 30.07 7.56 -51.68
N PRO A 240 29.00 6.95 -51.16
CA PRO A 240 27.63 7.33 -51.51
C PRO A 240 27.18 8.63 -50.79
N VAL A 241 27.94 9.74 -50.98
CA VAL A 241 27.76 11.04 -50.34
C VAL A 241 26.36 11.62 -50.60
N ARG A 242 25.83 11.40 -51.80
CA ARG A 242 24.54 11.96 -52.22
C ARG A 242 23.35 11.46 -51.38
N LYS A 243 23.32 10.16 -51.10
CA LYS A 243 22.26 9.52 -50.28
C LYS A 243 22.26 10.04 -48.84
N ILE A 244 23.41 10.42 -48.35
CA ILE A 244 23.62 10.93 -46.99
C ILE A 244 23.24 12.42 -46.92
N ALA A 245 23.62 13.19 -47.93
CA ALA A 245 23.21 14.62 -48.02
C ALA A 245 21.66 14.74 -48.05
N ASP A 246 21.01 13.88 -48.85
CA ASP A 246 19.55 13.85 -48.90
C ASP A 246 18.89 13.50 -47.52
N LYS A 247 19.50 12.55 -46.78
CA LYS A 247 19.05 12.22 -45.42
C LYS A 247 19.19 13.41 -44.45
N VAL A 248 20.34 14.07 -44.44
CA VAL A 248 20.60 15.23 -43.61
C VAL A 248 19.64 16.38 -43.96
N ILE A 249 19.43 16.63 -45.26
CA ILE A 249 18.48 17.65 -45.71
C ILE A 249 17.03 17.30 -45.26
N ASN A 250 16.63 16.06 -45.39
CA ASN A 250 15.31 15.63 -44.96
C ASN A 250 15.16 15.74 -43.42
N SER A 251 16.12 15.27 -42.64
CA SER A 251 16.09 15.42 -41.17
C SER A 251 16.06 16.90 -40.75
N TYR A 252 16.77 17.76 -41.45
CA TYR A 252 16.72 19.18 -41.18
C TYR A 252 15.36 19.82 -41.53
N ARG A 253 14.75 19.38 -42.64
CA ARG A 253 13.38 19.79 -42.99
C ARG A 253 12.36 19.33 -41.94
N ASP A 254 12.50 18.08 -41.48
CA ASP A 254 11.63 17.53 -40.45
C ASP A 254 11.79 18.32 -39.14
N LEU A 255 13.02 18.71 -38.78
CA LEU A 255 13.28 19.53 -37.60
C LEU A 255 12.61 20.92 -37.69
N ILE A 256 12.76 21.59 -38.87
CA ILE A 256 12.10 22.89 -39.11
C ILE A 256 10.57 22.74 -39.04
N TYR A 257 10.02 21.66 -39.63
CA TYR A 257 8.60 21.43 -39.60
C TYR A 257 8.09 21.18 -38.17
N SER A 258 8.79 20.34 -37.40
CA SER A 258 8.46 20.09 -36.00
C SER A 258 8.55 21.36 -35.14
N HIS A 259 9.55 22.18 -35.38
CA HIS A 259 9.66 23.46 -34.66
C HIS A 259 8.49 24.39 -34.94
N LYS A 260 8.08 24.44 -36.21
CA LYS A 260 6.89 25.23 -36.60
C LYS A 260 5.60 24.70 -35.96
N GLN A 261 5.42 23.37 -35.90
CA GLN A 261 4.29 22.78 -35.19
C GLN A 261 4.29 23.10 -33.70
N ILE A 262 5.44 23.04 -33.05
CA ILE A 262 5.57 23.41 -31.63
C ILE A 262 5.17 24.86 -31.41
N ASP A 263 5.58 25.77 -32.29
CA ASP A 263 5.20 27.19 -32.21
C ASP A 263 3.70 27.40 -32.40
N GLU A 264 3.09 26.67 -33.33
CA GLU A 264 1.65 26.70 -33.58
C GLU A 264 0.86 26.15 -32.37
N GLU A 265 1.25 24.96 -31.84
CA GLU A 265 0.63 24.37 -30.64
C GLU A 265 0.82 25.26 -29.40
N ARG A 266 1.98 25.92 -29.27
CA ARG A 266 2.23 26.87 -28.18
C ARG A 266 1.34 28.10 -28.26
N ALA A 267 1.06 28.56 -29.46
CA ALA A 267 0.14 29.67 -29.69
C ALA A 267 -1.31 29.27 -29.32
N GLU A 268 -1.74 28.06 -29.71
CA GLU A 268 -3.05 27.50 -29.34
C GLU A 268 -3.16 27.32 -27.82
N LEU A 269 -2.13 26.78 -27.19
CA LEU A 269 -2.07 26.58 -25.73
C LEU A 269 -2.20 27.91 -24.98
N ASN A 270 -1.46 28.94 -25.42
CA ASN A 270 -1.54 30.28 -24.84
C ASN A 270 -2.94 30.90 -25.04
N TYR A 271 -3.58 30.61 -26.16
CA TYR A 271 -4.95 31.07 -26.40
C TYR A 271 -5.95 30.37 -25.48
N ALA A 272 -5.82 29.03 -25.36
CA ALA A 272 -6.66 28.23 -24.46
C ALA A 272 -6.46 28.63 -22.98
N GLU A 273 -5.21 28.92 -22.57
CA GLU A 273 -4.92 29.41 -21.23
C GLU A 273 -5.59 30.75 -20.95
N LYS A 274 -5.55 31.68 -21.90
CA LYS A 274 -6.26 32.96 -21.77
C LYS A 274 -7.77 32.80 -21.65
N GLN A 275 -8.35 31.89 -22.44
CA GLN A 275 -9.78 31.59 -22.34
C GLN A 275 -10.12 30.96 -20.98
N ALA A 276 -9.34 29.97 -20.54
CA ALA A 276 -9.51 29.34 -19.23
C ALA A 276 -9.42 30.38 -18.09
N LEU A 277 -8.46 31.29 -18.15
CA LEU A 277 -8.33 32.39 -17.18
C LEU A 277 -9.55 33.32 -17.15
N GLN A 278 -10.21 33.53 -18.28
CA GLN A 278 -11.46 34.32 -18.35
C GLN A 278 -12.67 33.57 -17.78
N GLU A 279 -12.68 32.24 -17.90
CA GLU A 279 -13.77 31.41 -17.38
C GLU A 279 -13.66 31.13 -15.87
N ILE A 280 -12.45 31.11 -15.31
CA ILE A 280 -12.18 30.86 -13.89
C ILE A 280 -13.06 31.72 -12.96
N PRO A 281 -13.20 33.04 -13.15
CA PRO A 281 -14.07 33.87 -12.28
C PRO A 281 -15.52 33.42 -12.34
N HIS A 282 -16.02 33.07 -13.53
CA HIS A 282 -17.39 32.63 -13.71
C HIS A 282 -17.67 31.26 -13.05
N ILE A 283 -16.71 30.35 -13.16
CA ILE A 283 -16.76 29.07 -12.46
C ILE A 283 -16.70 29.26 -10.95
N ARG A 284 -15.82 30.15 -10.45
CA ARG A 284 -15.79 30.49 -9.02
C ARG A 284 -17.10 31.04 -8.49
N GLU A 285 -17.75 31.90 -9.27
CA GLU A 285 -19.06 32.43 -8.89
C GLU A 285 -20.13 31.33 -8.83
N LYS A 286 -20.11 30.40 -9.79
CA LYS A 286 -20.99 29.23 -9.75
C LYS A 286 -20.72 28.34 -8.53
N ILE A 287 -19.44 28.08 -8.22
CA ILE A 287 -19.05 27.30 -7.04
C ILE A 287 -19.58 27.96 -5.77
N ASN A 288 -19.36 29.27 -5.60
CA ASN A 288 -19.85 30.00 -4.44
C ASN A 288 -21.38 29.93 -4.30
N LYS A 289 -22.12 30.09 -5.42
CA LYS A 289 -23.58 29.93 -5.41
C LYS A 289 -23.99 28.52 -4.98
N THR A 290 -23.33 27.52 -5.52
CA THR A 290 -23.60 26.12 -5.18
C THR A 290 -23.24 25.79 -3.72
N GLU A 291 -22.17 26.39 -3.18
CA GLU A 291 -21.81 26.25 -1.76
C GLU A 291 -22.86 26.84 -0.85
N VAL A 292 -23.38 28.02 -1.17
CA VAL A 292 -24.47 28.64 -0.42
C VAL A 292 -25.77 27.80 -0.46
N GLU A 293 -26.10 27.24 -1.63
CA GLU A 293 -27.24 26.32 -1.77
C GLU A 293 -27.02 25.02 -0.99
N ARG A 294 -25.79 24.50 -0.98
CA ARG A 294 -25.38 23.35 -0.18
C ARG A 294 -25.55 23.61 1.30
N GLU A 295 -25.06 24.76 1.79
CA GLU A 295 -25.25 25.13 3.21
C GLU A 295 -26.72 25.25 3.59
N ARG A 296 -27.53 25.85 2.72
CA ARG A 296 -28.99 25.91 2.92
C ARG A 296 -29.60 24.51 2.98
N SER A 297 -29.17 23.63 2.09
CA SER A 297 -29.65 22.23 2.05
C SER A 297 -29.22 21.45 3.30
N ILE A 298 -28.00 21.68 3.80
CA ILE A 298 -27.52 21.08 5.04
C ILE A 298 -28.37 21.55 6.22
N ARG A 299 -28.60 22.85 6.36
CA ARG A 299 -29.48 23.39 7.43
C ARG A 299 -30.89 22.81 7.36
N LEU A 300 -31.46 22.71 6.15
CA LEU A 300 -32.77 22.11 5.96
C LEU A 300 -32.78 20.61 6.34
N ILE A 301 -31.69 19.91 6.02
CA ILE A 301 -31.52 18.49 6.40
C ILE A 301 -31.41 18.36 7.93
N ASP A 302 -30.71 19.26 8.58
CA ASP A 302 -30.56 19.25 10.04
C ASP A 302 -31.89 19.60 10.73
N GLU A 303 -32.63 20.58 10.21
CA GLU A 303 -33.99 20.88 10.68
C GLU A 303 -34.95 19.71 10.48
N LEU A 304 -34.87 19.05 9.31
CA LEU A 304 -35.67 17.85 9.02
C LEU A 304 -35.25 16.67 9.91
N ARG A 305 -33.95 16.54 10.21
CA ARG A 305 -33.46 15.54 11.16
C ARG A 305 -33.97 15.78 12.57
N GLU A 306 -33.96 17.03 13.03
CA GLU A 306 -34.53 17.34 14.32
C GLU A 306 -36.03 17.07 14.40
N LYS A 307 -36.76 17.47 13.35
CA LYS A 307 -38.18 17.12 13.25
C LYS A 307 -38.41 15.62 13.22
N TYR A 308 -37.65 14.93 12.39
CA TYR A 308 -37.75 13.47 12.26
C TYR A 308 -37.35 12.73 13.55
N ASN A 309 -36.31 13.21 14.24
CA ASN A 309 -35.93 12.63 15.53
C ASN A 309 -37.02 12.86 16.59
N LYS A 310 -37.69 14.02 16.59
CA LYS A 310 -38.83 14.30 17.46
C LYS A 310 -40.04 13.42 17.14
N GLU A 311 -40.31 13.21 15.85
CA GLU A 311 -41.37 12.31 15.42
C GLU A 311 -41.06 10.83 15.67
N ARG A 312 -39.77 10.42 15.52
CA ARG A 312 -39.31 9.06 15.82
C ARG A 312 -39.44 8.71 17.30
N ASP A 313 -39.10 9.66 18.17
CA ASP A 313 -39.22 9.45 19.60
C ASP A 313 -40.68 9.36 20.05
N THR A 314 -41.59 9.85 19.21
CA THR A 314 -43.04 9.68 19.40
C THR A 314 -43.63 8.44 18.70
N LEU A 315 -42.92 7.88 17.73
CA LEU A 315 -43.38 6.71 16.94
C LEU A 315 -42.40 5.55 17.07
N VAL A 316 -42.70 4.61 17.92
CA VAL A 316 -41.87 3.45 18.31
C VAL A 316 -41.53 2.48 17.14
N SER A 317 -41.92 2.75 15.89
CA SER A 317 -41.82 1.79 14.79
C SER A 317 -41.04 2.19 13.52
N GLY A 318 -40.20 3.27 13.56
CA GLY A 318 -39.62 3.86 12.34
C GLY A 318 -38.16 3.50 11.98
N LYS A 319 -37.62 2.38 12.42
CA LYS A 319 -36.17 2.05 12.24
C LYS A 319 -35.70 1.90 10.80
N GLY A 320 -36.57 1.49 9.87
CA GLY A 320 -36.19 1.19 8.48
C GLY A 320 -36.02 2.41 7.53
N GLY A 321 -36.69 3.53 7.86
CA GLY A 321 -36.63 4.73 7.00
C GLY A 321 -35.36 5.58 7.15
N ILE A 322 -34.70 5.48 8.32
CA ILE A 322 -33.54 6.31 8.67
C ILE A 322 -32.28 5.88 7.91
N GLU A 323 -32.07 4.57 7.75
CA GLU A 323 -30.89 4.05 7.04
C GLU A 323 -30.89 4.42 5.55
N THR A 324 -32.07 4.49 4.94
CA THR A 324 -32.21 4.87 3.53
C THR A 324 -31.91 6.36 3.30
N LEU A 325 -32.33 7.22 4.22
CA LEU A 325 -32.04 8.65 4.15
C LEU A 325 -30.57 8.97 4.37
N LEU A 326 -29.91 8.27 5.29
CA LEU A 326 -28.46 8.38 5.51
C LEU A 326 -27.63 7.97 4.29
N LYS A 327 -28.07 6.93 3.55
CA LYS A 327 -27.43 6.52 2.29
C LYS A 327 -27.51 7.63 1.23
N GLN A 328 -28.67 8.23 1.04
CA GLN A 328 -28.84 9.28 0.05
C GLN A 328 -28.03 10.56 0.36
N VAL A 329 -27.86 10.90 1.65
CA VAL A 329 -27.01 12.03 2.08
C VAL A 329 -25.54 11.73 1.84
N HIS A 330 -25.11 10.51 2.11
CA HIS A 330 -23.71 10.10 1.92
C HIS A 330 -23.34 10.05 0.42
N GLU A 331 -24.22 9.53 -0.44
CA GLU A 331 -24.03 9.51 -1.89
C GLU A 331 -24.00 10.91 -2.51
N LYS A 332 -24.86 11.81 -2.02
CA LYS A 332 -24.81 13.21 -2.44
C LYS A 332 -23.52 13.91 -2.00
N ARG A 333 -23.04 13.63 -0.80
CA ARG A 333 -21.78 14.19 -0.30
C ARG A 333 -20.57 13.69 -1.09
N LEU A 334 -20.53 12.40 -1.40
CA LEU A 334 -19.52 11.81 -2.28
C LEU A 334 -19.57 12.38 -3.69
N HIS A 335 -20.77 12.63 -4.19
CA HIS A 335 -20.95 13.24 -5.51
C HIS A 335 -20.47 14.70 -5.54
N TYR A 336 -20.68 15.46 -4.47
CA TYR A 336 -20.15 16.83 -4.33
C TYR A 336 -18.61 16.85 -4.09
N GLU A 337 -18.06 15.87 -3.40
CA GLU A 337 -16.62 15.73 -3.23
C GLU A 337 -15.91 15.32 -4.54
N GLN A 338 -16.58 14.57 -5.41
CA GLN A 338 -16.07 14.26 -6.76
C GLN A 338 -16.08 15.47 -7.70
N ILE A 339 -17.05 16.36 -7.58
CA ILE A 339 -17.12 17.60 -8.38
C ILE A 339 -16.09 18.65 -7.91
N ASN A 340 -15.60 18.55 -6.66
CA ASN A 340 -14.55 19.45 -6.14
C ASN A 340 -13.13 18.97 -6.41
N ILE A 341 -12.95 17.82 -7.09
CA ILE A 341 -11.64 17.22 -7.42
C ILE A 341 -11.34 17.32 -8.92
N GLU A 342 -12.34 17.61 -9.77
CA GLU A 342 -12.15 18.01 -11.18
C GLU A 342 -12.08 19.54 -11.32
#